data_2cc52c150ff40b7329ec4d9fae2322f4
#
_entry.id   2cc52c150ff40b7329ec4d9fae2322f4
#
_cell.length_a   1.000
_cell.length_b   1.000
_cell.length_c   1.000
_cell.angle_alpha   90.00
_cell.angle_beta   90.00
_cell.angle_gamma   90.00
#
_symmetry.space_group_name_H-M   'P 1'
#
loop_
_entity.id
_entity.type
_entity.pdbx_description
1 polymer ?
#
loop_
_entity_poly.entity_id
_entity_poly.type
_entity_poly.pdbx_seq_one_letter_code
_entity_poly.pdbx_strand_id
1 'polypeptide(L)'
;MLIIGLDPGLACTGWGVIAAEGNRLSHIANGQVRTDARAALPARLVALEAALGAVIADHAPEAAACEEVFLNENPQSTLKLGQARGVVLLALAKRGLEIGEYAPRLVKKALVGTGAAEKAQVHAMVQRLLPSAKIAGADAADALAVAITHAHHLASARRFG
;
A
#
# COMPACT_ATOMS: atom_id res chain seq x y z
N MET A 1 7.87 6.81 -13.62
CA MET A 1 6.51 6.61 -13.14
C MET A 1 6.52 6.54 -11.61
N LEU A 2 5.71 7.36 -10.96
CA LEU A 2 5.52 7.33 -9.51
C LEU A 2 4.34 6.41 -9.16
N ILE A 3 4.58 5.50 -8.24
CA ILE A 3 3.59 4.49 -7.82
C ILE A 3 3.39 4.61 -6.32
N ILE A 4 2.14 4.72 -5.87
CA ILE A 4 1.78 4.64 -4.45
C ILE A 4 1.20 3.26 -4.13
N GLY A 5 1.72 2.63 -3.10
CA GLY A 5 1.16 1.42 -2.50
C GLY A 5 0.51 1.73 -1.16
N LEU A 6 -0.56 1.02 -0.85
CA LEU A 6 -1.33 1.21 0.37
C LEU A 6 -1.63 -0.13 1.05
N ASP A 7 -1.49 -0.15 2.36
CA ASP A 7 -1.90 -1.24 3.24
C ASP A 7 -3.00 -0.72 4.18
N PRO A 8 -4.28 -0.94 3.86
CA PRO A 8 -5.40 -0.36 4.58
C PRO A 8 -5.56 -0.92 6.00
N GLY A 9 -5.85 -0.04 6.94
CA GLY A 9 -6.26 -0.39 8.28
C GLY A 9 -6.87 0.82 8.99
N LEU A 10 -7.86 0.61 9.84
CA LEU A 10 -8.50 1.71 10.56
C LEU A 10 -7.59 2.29 11.65
N ALA A 11 -6.93 1.45 12.43
CA ALA A 11 -5.99 1.90 13.44
C ALA A 11 -4.72 2.51 12.81
N CYS A 12 -4.24 1.88 11.74
CA CYS A 12 -3.06 2.32 11.01
C CYS A 12 -3.18 1.91 9.54
N THR A 13 -3.03 2.86 8.64
CA THR A 13 -2.89 2.63 7.21
C THR A 13 -1.46 2.94 6.79
N GLY A 14 -0.76 1.96 6.26
CA GLY A 14 0.56 2.14 5.66
C GLY A 14 0.47 2.72 4.26
N TRP A 15 1.44 3.56 3.90
CA TRP A 15 1.59 4.06 2.54
C TRP A 15 3.06 4.12 2.14
N GLY A 16 3.33 3.93 0.86
CA GLY A 16 4.67 4.03 0.32
C GLY A 16 4.66 4.49 -1.13
N VAL A 17 5.55 5.39 -1.48
CA VAL A 17 5.72 5.91 -2.84
C VAL A 17 7.10 5.54 -3.37
N ILE A 18 7.12 4.97 -4.55
CA ILE A 18 8.34 4.59 -5.27
C ILE A 18 8.34 5.20 -6.67
N ALA A 19 9.54 5.42 -7.21
CA ALA A 19 9.73 5.67 -8.63
C ALA A 19 10.17 4.38 -9.33
N ALA A 20 9.54 4.06 -10.46
CA ALA A 20 9.87 2.92 -11.31
C ALA A 20 10.31 3.40 -12.69
N GLU A 21 11.54 3.07 -13.07
CA GLU A 21 12.15 3.38 -14.39
C GLU A 21 12.71 2.08 -14.98
N GLY A 22 11.94 1.45 -15.87
CA GLY A 22 12.27 0.10 -16.33
C GLY A 22 12.29 -0.89 -15.17
N ASN A 23 13.43 -1.53 -14.93
CA ASN A 23 13.64 -2.46 -13.80
C ASN A 23 14.22 -1.77 -12.55
N ARG A 24 14.49 -0.48 -12.61
CA ARG A 24 15.06 0.27 -11.49
C ARG A 24 13.94 0.82 -10.61
N LEU A 25 14.03 0.53 -9.32
CA LEU A 25 13.13 1.07 -8.30
C LEU A 25 13.90 2.03 -7.40
N SER A 26 13.26 3.13 -7.03
CA SER A 26 13.81 4.11 -6.09
C SER A 26 12.77 4.50 -5.07
N HIS A 27 13.16 4.58 -3.81
CA HIS A 27 12.30 5.05 -2.74
C HIS A 27 12.11 6.57 -2.85
N ILE A 28 10.87 7.02 -2.73
CA ILE A 28 10.50 8.44 -2.67
C ILE A 28 10.08 8.84 -1.26
N ALA A 29 9.07 8.17 -0.71
CA ALA A 29 8.54 8.46 0.62
C ALA A 29 7.76 7.25 1.16
N ASN A 30 7.58 7.20 2.45
CA ASN A 30 6.69 6.24 3.11
C ASN A 30 6.22 6.78 4.44
N GLY A 31 5.17 6.20 4.97
CA GLY A 31 4.64 6.58 6.28
C GLY A 31 3.46 5.75 6.71
N GLN A 32 2.89 6.15 7.82
CA GLN A 32 1.72 5.53 8.42
C GLN A 32 0.72 6.60 8.85
N VAL A 33 -0.54 6.40 8.50
CA VAL A 33 -1.67 7.20 8.99
C VAL A 33 -2.32 6.45 10.13
N ARG A 34 -2.30 7.05 11.32
CA ARG A 34 -2.97 6.49 12.50
C ARG A 34 -4.22 7.29 12.80
N THR A 35 -5.30 6.62 13.20
CA THR A 35 -6.51 7.27 13.67
C THR A 35 -6.66 7.10 15.19
N ASP A 36 -7.34 8.04 15.85
CA ASP A 36 -7.61 7.96 17.29
C ASP A 36 -8.67 6.89 17.59
N ALA A 37 -8.27 5.82 18.28
CA ALA A 37 -9.17 4.71 18.66
C ALA A 37 -10.34 5.16 19.56
N ARG A 38 -10.22 6.31 20.22
CA ARG A 38 -11.27 6.89 21.09
C ARG A 38 -12.27 7.73 20.31
N ALA A 39 -11.95 8.14 19.09
CA ALA A 39 -12.84 8.92 18.26
C ALA A 39 -13.95 8.04 17.65
N ALA A 40 -15.09 8.66 17.34
CA ALA A 40 -16.17 8.00 16.63
C ALA A 40 -15.72 7.56 15.21
N LEU A 41 -16.25 6.45 14.73
CA LEU A 41 -15.87 5.89 13.43
C LEU A 41 -15.95 6.90 12.27
N PRO A 42 -17.04 7.70 12.11
CA PRO A 42 -17.10 8.69 11.03
C PRO A 42 -15.93 9.70 11.08
N ALA A 43 -15.58 10.16 12.26
CA ALA A 43 -14.45 11.09 12.45
C ALA A 43 -13.10 10.44 12.10
N ARG A 44 -12.92 9.16 12.44
CA ARG A 44 -11.72 8.39 12.07
C ARG A 44 -11.60 8.24 10.55
N LEU A 45 -12.71 7.97 9.86
CA LEU A 45 -12.72 7.83 8.41
C LEU A 45 -12.41 9.17 7.71
N VAL A 46 -12.93 10.28 8.23
CA VAL A 46 -12.59 11.63 7.73
C VAL A 46 -11.11 11.92 7.91
N ALA A 47 -10.56 11.64 9.09
CA ALA A 47 -9.13 11.83 9.36
C ALA A 47 -8.24 11.01 8.43
N LEU A 48 -8.62 9.76 8.17
CA LEU A 48 -7.90 8.87 7.25
C LEU A 48 -7.93 9.42 5.81
N GLU A 49 -9.11 9.81 5.33
CA GLU A 49 -9.26 10.36 3.97
C GLU A 49 -8.46 11.66 3.80
N ALA A 50 -8.53 12.57 4.77
CA ALA A 50 -7.81 13.83 4.72
C ALA A 50 -6.28 13.63 4.69
N ALA A 51 -5.76 12.74 5.54
CA ALA A 51 -4.33 12.46 5.60
C ALA A 51 -3.83 11.79 4.32
N LEU A 52 -4.55 10.79 3.78
CA LEU A 52 -4.19 10.14 2.52
C LEU A 52 -4.33 11.10 1.34
N GLY A 53 -5.37 11.93 1.31
CA GLY A 53 -5.57 12.96 0.29
C GLY A 53 -4.39 13.93 0.22
N ALA A 54 -3.83 14.33 1.37
CA ALA A 54 -2.62 15.16 1.44
C ALA A 54 -1.40 14.43 0.88
N VAL A 55 -1.16 13.18 1.28
CA VAL A 55 -0.05 12.35 0.76
C VAL A 55 -0.13 12.21 -0.76
N ILE A 56 -1.32 11.91 -1.30
CA ILE A 56 -1.53 11.75 -2.75
C ILE A 56 -1.31 13.08 -3.48
N ALA A 57 -1.76 14.20 -2.89
CA ALA A 57 -1.55 15.52 -3.48
C ALA A 57 -0.06 15.92 -3.51
N ASP A 58 0.66 15.67 -2.41
CA ASP A 58 2.06 16.06 -2.26
C ASP A 58 2.99 15.27 -3.20
N HIS A 59 2.68 14.00 -3.42
CA HIS A 59 3.53 13.12 -4.25
C HIS A 59 3.05 12.95 -5.68
N ALA A 60 1.79 13.28 -5.98
CA ALA A 60 1.18 13.19 -7.31
C ALA A 60 1.51 11.86 -8.04
N PRO A 61 1.22 10.67 -7.46
CA PRO A 61 1.51 9.41 -8.11
C PRO A 61 0.72 9.25 -9.41
N GLU A 62 1.28 8.49 -10.34
CA GLU A 62 0.68 8.20 -11.65
C GLU A 62 -0.05 6.85 -11.66
N ALA A 63 0.28 5.98 -10.71
CA ALA A 63 -0.36 4.68 -10.52
C ALA A 63 -0.50 4.38 -9.03
N ALA A 64 -1.46 3.52 -8.71
CA ALA A 64 -1.75 3.15 -7.33
C ALA A 64 -1.96 1.64 -7.18
N ALA A 65 -1.64 1.11 -6.02
CA ALA A 65 -1.93 -0.26 -5.67
C ALA A 65 -2.37 -0.39 -4.21
N CYS A 66 -3.24 -1.34 -3.95
CA CYS A 66 -3.79 -1.61 -2.62
C CYS A 66 -3.74 -3.11 -2.34
N GLU A 67 -3.40 -3.47 -1.10
CA GLU A 67 -3.50 -4.86 -0.68
C GLU A 67 -4.97 -5.26 -0.58
N GLU A 68 -5.32 -6.45 -1.09
CA GLU A 68 -6.65 -7.02 -0.89
C GLU A 68 -6.85 -7.43 0.57
N VAL A 69 -8.09 -7.25 1.02
CA VAL A 69 -8.51 -7.67 2.35
C VAL A 69 -9.03 -9.09 2.31
N PHE A 70 -8.52 -9.94 3.22
CA PHE A 70 -9.11 -11.25 3.49
C PHE A 70 -10.01 -11.21 4.73
N LEU A 71 -10.99 -12.11 4.76
CA LEU A 71 -11.87 -12.30 5.91
C LEU A 71 -11.05 -12.65 7.15
N ASN A 72 -11.24 -11.86 8.20
CA ASN A 72 -10.73 -12.16 9.53
C ASN A 72 -11.74 -13.05 10.26
N GLU A 73 -11.29 -13.84 11.21
CA GLU A 73 -12.16 -14.64 12.10
C GLU A 73 -13.11 -13.75 12.92
N ASN A 74 -12.71 -12.50 13.22
CA ASN A 74 -13.54 -11.54 13.93
C ASN A 74 -14.34 -10.66 12.95
N PRO A 75 -15.70 -10.79 12.91
CA PRO A 75 -16.55 -10.02 12.00
C PRO A 75 -16.44 -8.49 12.17
N GLN A 76 -16.28 -8.01 13.41
CA GLN A 76 -16.14 -6.56 13.65
C GLN A 76 -14.81 -6.01 13.12
N SER A 77 -13.72 -6.76 13.27
CA SER A 77 -12.43 -6.38 12.70
C SER A 77 -12.47 -6.37 11.19
N THR A 78 -13.12 -7.35 10.57
CA THR A 78 -13.35 -7.41 9.12
C THR A 78 -14.16 -6.21 8.62
N LEU A 79 -15.23 -5.84 9.33
CA LEU A 79 -16.06 -4.69 8.98
C LEU A 79 -15.27 -3.38 9.04
N LYS A 80 -14.54 -3.15 10.14
CA LYS A 80 -13.70 -1.95 10.29
C LYS A 80 -12.63 -1.86 9.21
N LEU A 81 -11.99 -2.97 8.89
CA LEU A 81 -10.99 -3.05 7.84
C LEU A 81 -11.61 -2.72 6.47
N GLY A 82 -12.78 -3.28 6.15
CA GLY A 82 -13.52 -2.98 4.93
C GLY A 82 -13.92 -1.50 4.81
N GLN A 83 -14.32 -0.88 5.92
CA GLN A 83 -14.65 0.55 5.97
C GLN A 83 -13.42 1.42 5.70
N ALA A 84 -12.29 1.14 6.35
CA ALA A 84 -11.02 1.82 6.10
C ALA A 84 -10.56 1.63 4.66
N ARG A 85 -10.65 0.41 4.13
CA ARG A 85 -10.31 0.10 2.74
C ARG A 85 -11.15 0.88 1.74
N GLY A 86 -12.45 1.02 1.99
CA GLY A 86 -13.33 1.84 1.16
C GLY A 86 -12.88 3.30 1.08
N VAL A 87 -12.46 3.88 2.20
CA VAL A 87 -11.92 5.25 2.25
C VAL A 87 -10.60 5.35 1.48
N VAL A 88 -9.70 4.37 1.62
CA VAL A 88 -8.44 4.31 0.87
C VAL A 88 -8.71 4.29 -0.64
N LEU A 89 -9.57 3.41 -1.11
CA LEU A 89 -9.94 3.31 -2.53
C LEU A 89 -10.59 4.61 -3.03
N LEU A 90 -11.46 5.21 -2.23
CA LEU A 90 -12.10 6.48 -2.56
C LEU A 90 -11.08 7.62 -2.70
N ALA A 91 -10.11 7.72 -1.79
CA ALA A 91 -9.06 8.75 -1.84
C ALA A 91 -8.22 8.65 -3.13
N LEU A 92 -7.90 7.43 -3.56
CA LEU A 92 -7.19 7.17 -4.81
C LEU A 92 -8.07 7.48 -6.04
N ALA A 93 -9.30 7.00 -6.05
CA ALA A 93 -10.24 7.17 -7.16
C ALA A 93 -10.59 8.64 -7.41
N LYS A 94 -10.72 9.46 -6.37
CA LYS A 94 -10.93 10.91 -6.48
C LYS A 94 -9.83 11.63 -7.28
N ARG A 95 -8.67 11.02 -7.41
CA ARG A 95 -7.53 11.53 -8.21
C ARG A 95 -7.44 10.90 -9.60
N GLY A 96 -8.42 10.08 -9.98
CA GLY A 96 -8.47 9.40 -11.29
C GLY A 96 -7.41 8.31 -11.45
N LEU A 97 -6.85 7.78 -10.35
CA LEU A 97 -5.84 6.73 -10.41
C LEU A 97 -6.48 5.37 -10.68
N GLU A 98 -5.91 4.62 -11.61
CA GLU A 98 -6.17 3.17 -11.69
C GLU A 98 -5.51 2.47 -10.50
N ILE A 99 -6.26 1.54 -9.89
CA ILE A 99 -5.84 0.87 -8.67
C ILE A 99 -5.63 -0.61 -8.95
N GLY A 100 -4.38 -1.06 -8.88
CA GLY A 100 -4.05 -2.48 -8.84
C GLY A 100 -4.35 -3.06 -7.46
N GLU A 101 -5.05 -4.18 -7.41
CA GLU A 101 -5.37 -4.86 -6.15
C GLU A 101 -4.65 -6.21 -6.10
N TYR A 102 -3.96 -6.48 -4.99
CA TYR A 102 -3.09 -7.66 -4.85
C TYR A 102 -3.35 -8.40 -3.55
N ALA A 103 -3.64 -9.70 -3.68
CA ALA A 103 -3.70 -10.60 -2.54
C ALA A 103 -2.35 -10.67 -1.81
N PRO A 104 -2.31 -10.78 -0.48
CA PRO A 104 -1.06 -10.91 0.29
C PRO A 104 -0.14 -12.00 -0.23
N ARG A 105 -0.70 -13.13 -0.66
CA ARG A 105 0.05 -14.25 -1.23
C ARG A 105 0.76 -13.87 -2.54
N LEU A 106 0.12 -13.04 -3.36
CA LEU A 106 0.71 -12.53 -4.61
C LEU A 106 1.87 -11.58 -4.33
N VAL A 107 1.71 -10.70 -3.34
CA VAL A 107 2.79 -9.80 -2.89
C VAL A 107 4.00 -10.58 -2.42
N LYS A 108 3.80 -11.58 -1.56
CA LYS A 108 4.87 -12.48 -1.10
C LYS A 108 5.59 -13.17 -2.27
N LYS A 109 4.83 -13.71 -3.21
CA LYS A 109 5.39 -14.38 -4.38
C LYS A 109 6.17 -13.42 -5.29
N ALA A 110 5.68 -12.21 -5.49
CA ALA A 110 6.33 -11.20 -6.33
C ALA A 110 7.68 -10.75 -5.76
N LEU A 111 7.79 -10.61 -4.42
CA LEU A 111 9.00 -10.14 -3.78
C LEU A 111 10.00 -11.26 -3.44
N VAL A 112 9.52 -12.38 -2.94
CA VAL A 112 10.35 -13.45 -2.38
C VAL A 112 10.35 -14.72 -3.25
N GLY A 113 9.46 -14.82 -4.22
CA GLY A 113 9.33 -15.96 -5.12
C GLY A 113 8.41 -17.07 -4.62
N THR A 114 7.87 -16.97 -3.40
CA THR A 114 6.90 -17.92 -2.85
C THR A 114 5.79 -17.19 -2.08
N GLY A 115 4.55 -17.64 -2.25
CA GLY A 115 3.40 -17.12 -1.51
C GLY A 115 3.36 -17.54 -0.03
N ALA A 116 4.24 -18.45 0.38
CA ALA A 116 4.41 -18.92 1.76
C ALA A 116 5.50 -18.15 2.53
N ALA A 117 6.09 -17.10 1.94
CA ALA A 117 7.10 -16.28 2.59
C ALA A 117 6.57 -15.66 3.90
N GLU A 118 7.44 -15.61 4.89
CA GLU A 118 7.14 -14.93 6.15
C GLU A 118 7.24 -13.40 5.98
N LYS A 119 6.54 -12.66 6.82
CA LYS A 119 6.51 -11.19 6.79
C LYS A 119 7.91 -10.57 6.91
N ALA A 120 8.76 -11.13 7.77
CA ALA A 120 10.14 -10.69 7.92
C ALA A 120 10.97 -10.82 6.62
N GLN A 121 10.75 -11.88 5.84
CA GLN A 121 11.41 -12.08 4.55
C GLN A 121 10.95 -11.04 3.51
N VAL A 122 9.66 -10.71 3.49
CA VAL A 122 9.11 -9.65 2.62
C VAL A 122 9.72 -8.31 2.97
N HIS A 123 9.74 -7.93 4.25
CA HIS A 123 10.32 -6.66 4.72
C HIS A 123 11.82 -6.56 4.41
N ALA A 124 12.56 -7.65 4.59
CA ALA A 124 13.99 -7.69 4.23
C ALA A 124 14.21 -7.47 2.72
N MET A 125 13.32 -8.02 1.88
CA MET A 125 13.40 -7.83 0.44
C MET A 125 13.02 -6.38 0.05
N VAL A 126 12.02 -5.79 0.68
CA VAL A 126 11.69 -4.36 0.48
C VAL A 126 12.92 -3.49 0.76
N GLN A 127 13.58 -3.70 1.90
CA GLN A 127 14.77 -2.93 2.27
C GLN A 127 15.92 -3.15 1.29
N ARG A 128 16.07 -4.35 0.76
CA ARG A 128 17.11 -4.68 -0.25
C ARG A 128 16.83 -4.01 -1.60
N LEU A 129 15.56 -3.96 -2.02
CA LEU A 129 15.16 -3.32 -3.27
C LEU A 129 15.15 -1.79 -3.18
N LEU A 130 14.95 -1.26 -1.98
CA LEU A 130 14.91 0.17 -1.68
C LEU A 130 15.95 0.51 -0.59
N PRO A 131 17.25 0.42 -0.88
CA PRO A 131 18.29 0.48 0.16
C PRO A 131 18.38 1.84 0.87
N SER A 132 17.94 2.92 0.23
CA SER A 132 17.92 4.26 0.82
C SER A 132 16.69 4.53 1.70
N ALA A 133 15.71 3.62 1.72
CA ALA A 133 14.47 3.84 2.44
C ALA A 133 14.68 3.76 3.97
N LYS A 134 14.24 4.80 4.67
CA LYS A 134 14.01 4.75 6.11
C LYS A 134 12.53 4.42 6.32
N ILE A 135 12.24 3.14 6.58
CA ILE A 135 10.87 2.63 6.64
C ILE A 135 10.26 2.98 7.99
N ALA A 136 9.11 3.66 7.98
CA ALA A 136 8.44 4.21 9.16
C ALA A 136 7.87 3.15 10.11
N GLY A 137 7.63 1.94 9.63
CA GLY A 137 7.08 0.84 10.42
C GLY A 137 6.61 -0.32 9.54
N ALA A 138 6.03 -1.33 10.16
CA ALA A 138 5.60 -2.55 9.48
C ALA A 138 4.53 -2.29 8.41
N ASP A 139 3.54 -1.45 8.69
CA ASP A 139 2.47 -1.13 7.72
C ASP A 139 3.01 -0.35 6.52
N ALA A 140 4.00 0.54 6.72
CA ALA A 140 4.70 1.22 5.63
C ALA A 140 5.53 0.25 4.79
N ALA A 141 6.17 -0.75 5.40
CA ALA A 141 6.88 -1.79 4.69
C ALA A 141 5.94 -2.64 3.83
N ASP A 142 4.77 -3.01 4.36
CA ASP A 142 3.74 -3.74 3.62
C ASP A 142 3.22 -2.92 2.44
N ALA A 143 2.99 -1.63 2.62
CA ALA A 143 2.58 -0.71 1.55
C ALA A 143 3.65 -0.58 0.45
N LEU A 144 4.93 -0.48 0.82
CA LEU A 144 6.03 -0.47 -0.16
C LEU A 144 6.11 -1.80 -0.91
N ALA A 145 5.87 -2.93 -0.25
CA ALA A 145 5.82 -4.25 -0.91
C ALA A 145 4.71 -4.30 -1.99
N VAL A 146 3.56 -3.72 -1.70
CA VAL A 146 2.45 -3.61 -2.67
C VAL A 146 2.83 -2.72 -3.86
N ALA A 147 3.48 -1.58 -3.62
CA ALA A 147 3.96 -0.69 -4.68
C ALA A 147 4.98 -1.39 -5.60
N ILE A 148 5.93 -2.13 -5.03
CA ILE A 148 6.93 -2.92 -5.78
C ILE A 148 6.24 -3.99 -6.61
N THR A 149 5.28 -4.71 -6.04
CA THR A 149 4.48 -5.72 -6.76
C THR A 149 3.81 -5.11 -7.99
N HIS A 150 3.19 -3.95 -7.83
CA HIS A 150 2.54 -3.24 -8.92
C HIS A 150 3.53 -2.82 -10.02
N ALA A 151 4.71 -2.30 -9.64
CA ALA A 151 5.76 -1.96 -10.57
C ALA A 151 6.19 -3.17 -11.43
N HIS A 152 6.37 -4.34 -10.81
CA HIS A 152 6.71 -5.57 -11.51
C HIS A 152 5.60 -6.02 -12.48
N HIS A 153 4.33 -5.91 -12.08
CA HIS A 153 3.19 -6.22 -12.95
C HIS A 153 3.13 -5.30 -14.16
N LEU A 154 3.27 -4.00 -13.96
CA LEU A 154 3.29 -3.02 -15.06
C LEU A 154 4.45 -3.25 -16.03
N ALA A 155 5.64 -3.57 -15.52
CA ALA A 155 6.80 -3.88 -16.34
C ALA A 155 6.59 -5.17 -17.18
N SER A 156 5.94 -6.18 -16.60
CA SER A 156 5.61 -7.42 -17.30
C SER A 156 4.57 -7.20 -18.39
N ALA A 157 3.50 -6.46 -18.09
CA ALA A 157 2.47 -6.15 -19.07
C ALA A 157 3.01 -5.43 -20.30
N ARG A 158 3.96 -4.49 -20.11
CA ARG A 158 4.61 -3.78 -21.23
C ARG A 158 5.52 -4.64 -22.10
N ARG A 159 5.99 -5.79 -21.60
CA ARG A 159 6.85 -6.71 -22.37
C ARG A 159 6.07 -7.67 -23.25
N PHE A 160 4.82 -7.97 -22.89
CA PHE A 160 3.99 -8.97 -23.55
C PHE A 160 2.75 -8.38 -24.26
N GLY A 161 2.52 -7.08 -24.18
CA GLY A 161 1.51 -6.31 -24.90
C GLY A 161 2.14 -5.53 -26.02
#